data_ca76fe4e53b74486275bcada91768797
#
_entry.id   ca76fe4e53b74486275bcada91768797
#
_cell.length_a   1.000
_cell.length_b   1.000
_cell.length_c   1.000
_cell.angle_alpha   90.00
_cell.angle_beta   90.00
_cell.angle_gamma   90.00
#
_symmetry.space_group_name_H-M   'P 1'
#
loop_
_entity.id
_entity.type
_entity.pdbx_description
1 polymer ?
#
loop_
_entity_poly.entity_id
_entity_poly.type
_entity_poly.pdbx_seq_one_letter_code
_entity_poly.pdbx_strand_id
1 'polypeptide(L)'
;MKKVWRIPTHQRMREKISHSKERETKPITQTKLHIPGKQTGNCMVAAIASILEIDISIIPEFESMEPYRWYFALEDWLETIGFYLWRWDYEITLPGYYIANGPSPRGVEHSVVYRNGKCVHDPHPSRSGLDKVTSVWAFLSLDPAMVTEESK
;
A
#
# COMPACT_ATOMS: atom_id res chain seq x y z
N MET A 1 -5.13 30.08 6.48
CA MET A 1 -4.04 29.85 5.53
C MET A 1 -4.16 28.43 4.99
N LYS A 2 -4.54 28.25 3.72
CA LYS A 2 -4.57 26.93 3.08
C LYS A 2 -3.12 26.52 2.81
N LYS A 3 -2.65 25.44 3.43
CA LYS A 3 -1.39 24.82 3.08
C LYS A 3 -1.50 24.32 1.65
N VAL A 4 -0.87 25.00 0.72
CA VAL A 4 -0.72 24.52 -0.65
C VAL A 4 0.35 23.41 -0.60
N TRP A 5 -0.08 22.18 -0.70
CA TRP A 5 0.80 21.04 -0.89
C TRP A 5 1.42 21.18 -2.29
N ARG A 6 2.70 21.48 -2.36
CA ARG A 6 3.43 21.40 -3.64
C ARG A 6 3.60 19.91 -3.97
N ILE A 7 2.74 19.45 -4.85
CA ILE A 7 2.83 18.13 -5.46
C ILE A 7 4.18 18.05 -6.18
N PRO A 8 5.02 17.04 -5.92
CA PRO A 8 6.15 16.76 -6.79
C PRO A 8 5.58 16.53 -8.19
N THR A 9 6.05 17.28 -9.18
CA THR A 9 5.59 17.13 -10.56
C THR A 9 5.68 15.66 -10.96
N HIS A 10 4.71 15.16 -11.73
CA HIS A 10 4.68 13.80 -12.32
C HIS A 10 6.03 13.35 -12.84
N GLN A 11 6.84 14.27 -13.33
CA GLN A 11 8.18 14.05 -13.84
C GLN A 11 9.18 13.60 -12.75
N ARG A 12 9.15 14.17 -11.54
CA ARG A 12 10.04 13.77 -10.42
C ARG A 12 9.71 12.39 -9.87
N MET A 13 8.44 12.00 -9.90
CA MET A 13 8.06 10.65 -9.49
C MET A 13 8.38 9.62 -10.59
N ARG A 14 8.20 9.97 -11.86
CA ARG A 14 8.65 9.14 -12.99
C ARG A 14 10.16 8.89 -12.94
N GLU A 15 10.97 9.90 -12.62
CA GLU A 15 12.41 9.77 -12.46
C GLU A 15 12.78 8.89 -11.27
N LYS A 16 12.06 9.00 -10.13
CA LYS A 16 12.27 8.12 -8.97
C LYS A 16 11.87 6.67 -9.25
N ILE A 17 10.78 6.44 -9.99
CA ILE A 17 10.32 5.10 -10.36
C ILE A 17 11.23 4.50 -11.43
N SER A 18 11.71 5.28 -12.42
CA SER A 18 12.61 4.77 -13.46
C SER A 18 14.00 4.40 -12.95
N HIS A 19 14.50 5.07 -11.90
CA HIS A 19 15.76 4.73 -11.25
C HIS A 19 15.67 3.54 -10.29
N SER A 20 14.47 3.07 -9.98
CA SER A 20 14.27 1.91 -9.09
C SER A 20 14.38 0.57 -9.81
N LYS A 21 14.48 0.54 -11.13
CA LYS A 21 14.56 -0.71 -11.94
C LYS A 21 15.77 -1.60 -11.65
N GLU A 22 16.80 -1.11 -10.97
CA GLU A 22 18.00 -1.88 -10.64
C GLU A 22 18.15 -2.24 -9.15
N ARG A 23 17.20 -1.88 -8.30
CA ARG A 23 17.21 -2.27 -6.89
C ARG A 23 16.27 -3.45 -6.68
N GLU A 24 16.82 -4.58 -6.23
CA GLU A 24 16.03 -5.59 -5.55
C GLU A 24 15.15 -4.87 -4.50
N THR A 25 13.87 -4.72 -4.81
CA THR A 25 12.93 -4.08 -3.91
C THR A 25 12.79 -4.92 -2.67
N LYS A 26 13.33 -4.44 -1.56
CA LYS A 26 13.16 -5.10 -0.27
C LYS A 26 11.77 -4.78 0.23
N PRO A 27 10.93 -5.79 0.44
CA PRO A 27 9.62 -5.62 1.06
C PRO A 27 9.76 -4.89 2.39
N ILE A 28 8.94 -3.87 2.60
CA ILE A 28 9.04 -3.01 3.78
C ILE A 28 8.30 -3.63 4.95
N THR A 29 9.00 -3.75 6.07
CA THR A 29 8.40 -4.14 7.35
C THR A 29 7.74 -2.93 8.01
N GLN A 30 6.57 -3.12 8.61
CA GLN A 30 5.88 -2.06 9.33
C GLN A 30 6.74 -1.52 10.49
N THR A 31 6.67 -0.22 10.69
CA THR A 31 7.45 0.47 11.73
C THR A 31 6.67 0.67 13.02
N LYS A 32 5.34 0.54 12.97
CA LYS A 32 4.45 0.61 14.12
C LYS A 32 3.67 -0.69 14.26
N LEU A 33 3.76 -1.33 15.41
CA LEU A 33 2.97 -2.52 15.74
C LEU A 33 1.67 -2.09 16.43
N HIS A 34 0.61 -2.89 16.26
CA HIS A 34 -0.62 -2.67 17.00
C HIS A 34 -0.40 -2.95 18.50
N ILE A 35 -0.77 -1.97 19.31
CA ILE A 35 -0.77 -2.07 20.78
C ILE A 35 -2.18 -1.72 21.25
N PRO A 36 -2.95 -2.69 21.77
CA PRO A 36 -4.33 -2.45 22.20
C PRO A 36 -4.48 -1.25 23.11
N GLY A 37 -5.40 -0.34 22.77
CA GLY A 37 -5.67 0.88 23.52
C GLY A 37 -4.59 1.98 23.45
N LYS A 38 -3.51 1.77 22.71
CA LYS A 38 -2.39 2.72 22.62
C LYS A 38 -2.01 3.13 21.20
N GLN A 39 -1.92 2.17 20.28
CA GLN A 39 -1.37 2.44 18.97
C GLN A 39 -1.97 1.51 17.92
N THR A 40 -2.39 2.06 16.80
CA THR A 40 -2.71 1.28 15.60
C THR A 40 -1.44 0.98 14.82
N GLY A 41 -1.28 -0.26 14.40
CA GLY A 41 -0.16 -0.66 13.54
C GLY A 41 -0.28 -0.09 12.13
N ASN A 42 0.85 0.12 11.46
CA ASN A 42 0.89 0.67 10.10
C ASN A 42 1.18 -0.38 9.02
N CYS A 43 0.63 -1.58 9.17
CA CYS A 43 0.81 -2.68 8.19
C CYS A 43 0.34 -2.30 6.78
N MET A 44 -0.78 -1.58 6.66
CA MET A 44 -1.30 -1.13 5.38
C MET A 44 -0.35 -0.12 4.72
N VAL A 45 0.18 0.85 5.47
CA VAL A 45 1.16 1.83 4.97
C VAL A 45 2.42 1.13 4.49
N ALA A 46 2.91 0.13 5.22
CA ALA A 46 4.06 -0.68 4.83
C ALA A 46 3.78 -1.54 3.59
N ALA A 47 2.55 -2.08 3.46
CA ALA A 47 2.13 -2.80 2.25
C ALA A 47 2.08 -1.88 1.02
N ILE A 48 1.53 -0.66 1.16
CA ILE A 48 1.54 0.36 0.10
C ILE A 48 2.97 0.70 -0.31
N ALA A 49 3.84 0.98 0.66
CA ALA A 49 5.24 1.30 0.42
C ALA A 49 5.96 0.20 -0.35
N SER A 50 5.67 -1.07 -0.01
CA SER A 50 6.24 -2.24 -0.67
C SER A 50 5.78 -2.36 -2.13
N ILE A 51 4.48 -2.20 -2.40
CA ILE A 51 3.90 -2.33 -3.75
C ILE A 51 4.34 -1.18 -4.65
N LEU A 52 4.28 0.05 -4.16
CA LEU A 52 4.61 1.25 -4.93
C LEU A 52 6.11 1.55 -4.96
N GLU A 53 6.91 0.76 -4.23
CA GLU A 53 8.37 0.91 -4.15
C GLU A 53 8.81 2.31 -3.71
N ILE A 54 8.13 2.85 -2.72
CA ILE A 54 8.39 4.19 -2.18
C ILE A 54 8.81 4.12 -0.72
N ASP A 55 9.52 5.15 -0.27
CA ASP A 55 9.92 5.25 1.14
C ASP A 55 8.67 5.40 2.02
N ILE A 56 8.57 4.56 3.05
CA ILE A 56 7.44 4.57 3.99
C ILE A 56 7.26 5.92 4.67
N SER A 57 8.36 6.68 4.86
CA SER A 57 8.33 8.00 5.52
C SER A 57 7.59 9.09 4.73
N ILE A 58 7.40 8.90 3.40
CA ILE A 58 6.67 9.86 2.57
C ILE A 58 5.18 9.57 2.49
N ILE A 59 4.74 8.42 2.97
CA ILE A 59 3.32 8.05 3.03
C ILE A 59 2.72 8.66 4.30
N PRO A 60 1.55 9.33 4.20
CA PRO A 60 0.88 9.85 5.38
C PRO A 60 0.56 8.76 6.40
N GLU A 61 0.56 9.11 7.67
CA GLU A 61 0.24 8.20 8.77
C GLU A 61 -1.27 7.96 8.87
N PHE A 62 -1.84 7.26 7.89
CA PHE A 62 -3.28 7.01 7.80
C PHE A 62 -3.82 6.28 9.03
N GLU A 63 -3.01 5.42 9.64
CA GLU A 63 -3.34 4.66 10.83
C GLU A 63 -3.57 5.54 12.07
N SER A 64 -3.09 6.79 12.04
CA SER A 64 -3.26 7.77 13.12
C SER A 64 -4.48 8.66 12.94
N MET A 65 -5.21 8.51 11.83
CA MET A 65 -6.39 9.31 11.52
C MET A 65 -7.66 8.69 12.10
N GLU A 66 -8.69 9.53 12.26
CA GLU A 66 -10.03 9.07 12.65
C GLU A 66 -10.56 7.98 11.70
N PRO A 67 -11.31 6.97 12.23
CA PRO A 67 -11.73 5.79 11.46
C PRO A 67 -12.42 6.09 10.13
N TYR A 68 -13.18 7.19 10.03
CA TYR A 68 -13.89 7.56 8.81
C TYR A 68 -13.07 8.44 7.86
N ARG A 69 -11.95 9.00 8.31
CA ARG A 69 -11.16 9.95 7.54
C ARG A 69 -9.99 9.31 6.82
N TRP A 70 -9.39 8.29 7.40
CA TRP A 70 -8.17 7.69 6.85
C TRP A 70 -8.39 7.13 5.44
N TYR A 71 -9.54 6.54 5.18
CA TYR A 71 -9.84 5.94 3.89
C TYR A 71 -9.94 6.99 2.77
N PHE A 72 -10.71 8.06 2.99
CA PHE A 72 -10.80 9.17 2.03
C PHE A 72 -9.45 9.89 1.86
N ALA A 73 -8.71 10.07 2.95
CA ALA A 73 -7.37 10.65 2.88
C ALA A 73 -6.40 9.77 2.07
N LEU A 74 -6.52 8.45 2.17
CA LEU A 74 -5.75 7.51 1.35
C LEU A 74 -6.12 7.65 -0.14
N GLU A 75 -7.41 7.69 -0.48
CA GLU A 75 -7.86 7.88 -1.86
C GLU A 75 -7.33 9.20 -2.43
N ASP A 76 -7.54 10.32 -1.71
CA ASP A 76 -7.06 11.64 -2.12
C ASP A 76 -5.54 11.65 -2.31
N TRP A 77 -4.79 11.03 -1.41
CA TRP A 77 -3.35 10.95 -1.53
C TRP A 77 -2.91 10.11 -2.74
N LEU A 78 -3.53 8.96 -2.98
CA LEU A 78 -3.24 8.10 -4.13
C LEU A 78 -3.49 8.84 -5.44
N GLU A 79 -4.58 9.61 -5.55
CA GLU A 79 -4.84 10.44 -6.73
C GLU A 79 -3.72 11.44 -6.99
N THR A 80 -3.12 12.03 -5.94
CA THR A 80 -2.00 12.97 -6.11
C THR A 80 -0.76 12.33 -6.74
N ILE A 81 -0.63 11.02 -6.63
CA ILE A 81 0.48 10.25 -7.20
C ILE A 81 0.09 9.42 -8.42
N GLY A 82 -1.14 9.60 -8.93
CA GLY A 82 -1.62 9.03 -10.17
C GLY A 82 -2.23 7.64 -10.07
N PHE A 83 -2.72 7.26 -8.89
CA PHE A 83 -3.36 5.98 -8.66
C PHE A 83 -4.78 6.12 -8.18
N TYR A 84 -5.60 5.13 -8.54
CA TYR A 84 -6.91 4.89 -7.96
C TYR A 84 -6.89 3.64 -7.11
N LEU A 85 -7.57 3.68 -5.97
CA LEU A 85 -7.80 2.51 -5.14
C LEU A 85 -9.06 1.81 -5.60
N TRP A 86 -8.93 0.56 -6.01
CA TRP A 86 -10.05 -0.32 -6.26
C TRP A 86 -10.16 -1.37 -5.16
N ARG A 87 -11.35 -1.57 -4.63
CA ARG A 87 -11.60 -2.43 -3.49
C ARG A 87 -12.69 -3.45 -3.78
N TRP A 88 -12.43 -4.69 -3.38
CA TRP A 88 -13.42 -5.76 -3.33
C TRP A 88 -13.59 -6.22 -1.89
N ASP A 89 -14.83 -6.28 -1.39
CA ASP A 89 -15.15 -6.73 -0.03
C ASP A 89 -15.33 -8.26 0.05
N TYR A 90 -14.54 -8.99 -0.74
CA TYR A 90 -14.45 -10.44 -0.76
C TYR A 90 -13.10 -10.87 -1.30
N GLU A 91 -12.78 -12.17 -1.13
CA GLU A 91 -11.56 -12.74 -1.68
C GLU A 91 -11.65 -12.87 -3.20
N ILE A 92 -10.64 -12.36 -3.89
CA ILE A 92 -10.46 -12.50 -5.33
C ILE A 92 -8.97 -12.62 -5.64
N THR A 93 -8.62 -13.41 -6.64
CA THR A 93 -7.27 -13.49 -7.17
C THR A 93 -7.08 -12.48 -8.29
N LEU A 94 -6.13 -11.58 -8.14
CA LEU A 94 -5.76 -10.60 -9.15
C LEU A 94 -4.38 -10.94 -9.74
N PRO A 95 -4.14 -10.60 -11.01
CA PRO A 95 -2.78 -10.61 -11.56
C PRO A 95 -1.96 -9.46 -10.96
N GLY A 96 -0.64 -9.69 -10.80
CA GLY A 96 0.26 -8.69 -10.24
C GLY A 96 0.15 -8.51 -8.74
N TYR A 97 0.61 -7.35 -8.26
CA TYR A 97 0.63 -7.01 -6.83
C TYR A 97 -0.66 -6.37 -6.36
N TYR A 98 -1.10 -6.74 -5.18
CA TYR A 98 -2.25 -6.16 -4.50
C TYR A 98 -2.17 -6.35 -2.99
N ILE A 99 -3.01 -5.63 -2.24
CA ILE A 99 -3.15 -5.81 -0.79
C ILE A 99 -4.28 -6.79 -0.53
N ALA A 100 -4.02 -7.80 0.30
CA ALA A 100 -5.05 -8.64 0.89
C ALA A 100 -5.21 -8.28 2.36
N ASN A 101 -6.45 -8.16 2.80
CA ASN A 101 -6.80 -7.81 4.17
C ASN A 101 -7.64 -8.92 4.80
N GLY A 102 -7.53 -9.04 6.10
CA GLY A 102 -8.31 -9.99 6.89
C GLY A 102 -7.77 -10.20 8.29
N PRO A 103 -8.42 -11.07 9.07
CA PRO A 103 -7.94 -11.41 10.40
C PRO A 103 -6.59 -12.13 10.31
N SER A 104 -5.70 -11.78 11.23
CA SER A 104 -4.41 -12.44 11.40
C SER A 104 -4.42 -13.44 12.57
N PRO A 105 -3.47 -14.38 12.63
CA PRO A 105 -3.32 -15.28 13.77
C PRO A 105 -3.14 -14.58 15.13
N ARG A 106 -2.78 -13.30 15.11
CA ARG A 106 -2.65 -12.47 16.31
C ARG A 106 -3.99 -11.90 16.81
N GLY A 107 -5.11 -12.18 16.13
CA GLY A 107 -6.45 -11.73 16.52
C GLY A 107 -6.78 -10.29 16.16
N VAL A 108 -6.02 -9.66 15.25
CA VAL A 108 -6.27 -8.31 14.74
C VAL A 108 -6.36 -8.33 13.22
N GLU A 109 -7.13 -7.37 12.67
CA GLU A 109 -7.15 -7.12 11.23
C GLU A 109 -5.76 -6.70 10.75
N HIS A 110 -5.39 -7.20 9.57
CA HIS A 110 -4.06 -7.04 9.04
C HIS A 110 -4.07 -6.91 7.52
N SER A 111 -3.04 -6.25 7.00
CA SER A 111 -2.82 -6.07 5.56
C SER A 111 -1.50 -6.71 5.16
N VAL A 112 -1.53 -7.51 4.11
CA VAL A 112 -0.36 -8.19 3.56
C VAL A 112 -0.28 -7.98 2.05
N VAL A 113 0.90 -8.16 1.47
CA VAL A 113 1.12 -8.03 0.03
C VAL A 113 0.95 -9.40 -0.64
N TYR A 114 0.05 -9.45 -1.61
CA TYR A 114 -0.16 -10.60 -2.48
C TYR A 114 0.37 -10.32 -3.90
N ARG A 115 0.75 -11.36 -4.58
CA ARG A 115 1.04 -11.37 -6.01
C ARG A 115 0.48 -12.64 -6.63
N ASN A 116 -0.34 -12.48 -7.69
CA ASN A 116 -0.92 -13.61 -8.42
C ASN A 116 -1.59 -14.65 -7.50
N GLY A 117 -2.32 -14.20 -6.49
CA GLY A 117 -3.06 -15.05 -5.55
C GLY A 117 -2.25 -15.63 -4.39
N LYS A 118 -1.00 -15.23 -4.22
CA LYS A 118 -0.14 -15.73 -3.13
C LYS A 118 0.41 -14.59 -2.29
N CYS A 119 0.48 -14.80 -0.97
CA CYS A 119 1.19 -13.90 -0.06
C CYS A 119 2.68 -13.90 -0.40
N VAL A 120 3.20 -12.75 -0.78
CA VAL A 120 4.63 -12.56 -1.09
C VAL A 120 5.36 -11.76 -0.02
N HIS A 121 4.63 -10.99 0.79
CA HIS A 121 5.20 -10.24 1.88
C HIS A 121 4.14 -9.94 2.95
N ASP A 122 4.44 -10.27 4.18
CA ASP A 122 3.72 -9.82 5.37
C ASP A 122 4.54 -8.70 6.02
N PRO A 123 4.00 -7.46 6.14
CA PRO A 123 4.70 -6.35 6.78
C PRO A 123 5.00 -6.58 8.27
N HIS A 124 4.25 -7.45 8.94
CA HIS A 124 4.49 -7.73 10.36
C HIS A 124 5.76 -8.58 10.54
N PRO A 125 6.60 -8.30 11.56
CA PRO A 125 7.83 -9.05 11.79
C PRO A 125 7.64 -10.57 11.97
N SER A 126 6.47 -11.00 12.47
CA SER A 126 6.16 -12.42 12.62
C SER A 126 6.00 -13.17 11.29
N ARG A 127 5.70 -12.46 10.21
CA ARG A 127 5.42 -13.06 8.89
C ARG A 127 4.33 -14.13 8.90
N SER A 128 3.39 -14.05 9.84
CA SER A 128 2.37 -15.09 10.05
C SER A 128 1.19 -15.02 9.06
N GLY A 129 1.09 -13.96 8.27
CA GLY A 129 0.06 -13.82 7.24
C GLY A 129 -1.34 -13.57 7.78
N LEU A 130 -2.33 -13.99 7.01
CA LEU A 130 -3.76 -13.89 7.32
C LEU A 130 -4.33 -15.27 7.57
N ASP A 131 -5.32 -15.37 8.48
CA ASP A 131 -6.14 -16.58 8.65
C ASP A 131 -7.06 -16.79 7.44
N LYS A 132 -7.59 -15.70 6.91
CA LYS A 132 -8.37 -15.66 5.67
C LYS A 132 -8.34 -14.27 5.05
N VAL A 133 -8.61 -14.20 3.75
CA VAL A 133 -8.78 -12.93 3.04
C VAL A 133 -10.25 -12.53 3.10
N THR A 134 -10.54 -11.30 3.54
CA THR A 134 -11.90 -10.74 3.60
C THR A 134 -12.11 -9.59 2.63
N SER A 135 -11.04 -8.91 2.24
CA SER A 135 -11.08 -7.89 1.19
C SER A 135 -9.75 -7.81 0.45
N VAL A 136 -9.81 -7.27 -0.75
CA VAL A 136 -8.67 -7.12 -1.65
C VAL A 136 -8.64 -5.70 -2.20
N TRP A 137 -7.47 -5.07 -2.21
CA TRP A 137 -7.27 -3.72 -2.70
C TRP A 137 -6.18 -3.70 -3.77
N ALA A 138 -6.51 -3.09 -4.92
CA ALA A 138 -5.56 -2.90 -6.02
C ALA A 138 -5.38 -1.42 -6.33
N PHE A 139 -4.17 -1.06 -6.76
CA PHE A 139 -3.85 0.28 -7.23
C PHE A 139 -3.90 0.29 -8.76
N LEU A 140 -4.78 1.11 -9.32
CA LEU A 140 -4.94 1.27 -10.75
C LEU A 140 -4.30 2.57 -11.20
N SER A 141 -3.34 2.49 -12.12
CA SER A 141 -2.83 3.68 -12.80
C SER A 141 -3.72 4.02 -13.97
N LEU A 142 -4.16 5.27 -14.06
CA LEU A 142 -4.88 5.80 -15.23
C LEU A 142 -3.95 6.45 -16.25
N ASP A 143 -2.64 6.49 -16.00
CA ASP A 143 -1.66 6.97 -16.96
C ASP A 143 -1.19 5.81 -17.86
N PRO A 144 -1.60 5.77 -19.15
CA PRO A 144 -1.18 4.70 -20.06
C PRO A 144 0.34 4.58 -20.21
N ALA A 145 1.09 5.67 -19.98
CA ALA A 145 2.54 5.65 -20.04
C ALA A 145 3.18 4.82 -18.91
N MET A 146 2.46 4.58 -17.81
CA MET A 146 2.91 3.71 -16.72
C MET A 146 2.79 2.21 -17.05
N VAL A 147 2.00 1.87 -18.08
CA VAL A 147 1.68 0.48 -18.46
C VAL A 147 2.60 -0.03 -19.57
N THR A 148 3.22 0.84 -20.36
CA THR A 148 3.87 0.47 -21.63
C THR A 148 5.37 0.16 -21.51
N GLU A 149 6.00 0.31 -20.37
CA GLU A 149 7.45 0.07 -20.23
C GLU A 149 7.86 -1.39 -20.02
N GLU A 150 6.91 -2.30 -19.79
CA GLU A 150 7.22 -3.74 -19.61
C GLU A 150 7.15 -4.59 -20.90
N SER A 151 6.89 -3.98 -22.05
CA SER A 151 6.69 -4.71 -23.31
C SER A 151 7.78 -4.47 -24.38
N LYS A 152 8.99 -4.14 -23.96
CA LYS A 152 10.12 -4.09 -24.91
C LYS A 152 11.36 -4.77 -24.39
#